data_208f415e773318c362c4e49247286c1c
#
_entry.id   208f415e773318c362c4e49247286c1c
#
_cell.length_a   1.000
_cell.length_b   1.000
_cell.length_c   1.000
_cell.angle_alpha   90.00
_cell.angle_beta   90.00
_cell.angle_gamma   90.00
#
_symmetry.space_group_name_H-M   'P 1'
#
loop_
_entity.id
_entity.type
_entity.pdbx_description
1 polymer ?
#
loop_
_entity_poly.entity_id
_entity_poly.type
_entity_poly.pdbx_seq_one_letter_code
_entity_poly.pdbx_strand_id
1 'polypeptide(L)' 'MSENIDEPFVTDELRKLASIATDMQMTGKMRSHAVDQLGEIGSHEALLVLLNLVANDKLNVEERDLALKRARDIVKKGR' A
#
# COMPACT_ATOMS: atom_id res chain seq x y z
N MET A 1 -6.42 18.44 -15.91
CA MET A 1 -6.30 18.39 -15.42
C MET A 1 -6.03 18.18 -14.50
N SER A 2 -5.58 18.22 -14.30
CA SER A 2 -5.21 18.02 -13.45
C SER A 2 -5.70 17.60 -12.45
N GLU A 3 -6.06 16.86 -12.31
CA GLU A 3 -6.60 16.34 -11.43
C GLU A 3 -5.96 15.98 -10.27
N ASN A 4 -4.85 15.69 -10.22
CA ASN A 4 -4.13 15.34 -9.09
C ASN A 4 -4.06 16.32 -8.06
N ILE A 5 -4.36 17.49 -8.36
CA ILE A 5 -4.37 18.55 -7.43
C ILE A 5 -5.30 18.35 -6.33
N ASP A 6 -6.36 17.62 -6.62
CA ASP A 6 -7.37 17.40 -5.63
C ASP A 6 -6.99 16.40 -4.59
N GLU A 7 -5.84 15.76 -4.74
CA GLU A 7 -5.46 14.72 -3.81
C GLU A 7 -4.08 14.97 -3.29
N PRO A 8 -3.93 15.96 -2.45
CA PRO A 8 -2.60 16.33 -1.97
C PRO A 8 -1.93 15.25 -1.18
N PHE A 9 -2.70 14.30 -0.66
CA PHE A 9 -2.11 13.27 0.18
C PHE A 9 -1.74 12.00 -0.56
N VAL A 10 -2.20 11.86 -1.78
CA VAL A 10 -1.96 10.64 -2.54
C VAL A 10 -1.08 10.98 -3.72
N THR A 11 0.20 10.69 -3.61
CA THR A 11 1.14 10.99 -4.67
C THR A 11 1.04 9.96 -5.76
N ASP A 12 1.62 10.28 -6.91
CA ASP A 12 1.67 9.32 -8.02
C ASP A 12 2.39 8.05 -7.61
N GLU A 13 3.43 8.18 -6.79
CA GLU A 13 4.14 7.01 -6.34
C GLU A 13 3.25 6.09 -5.51
N LEU A 14 2.46 6.65 -4.60
CA LEU A 14 1.55 5.83 -3.81
C LEU A 14 0.50 5.17 -4.68
N ARG A 15 -0.02 5.89 -5.68
CA ARG A 15 -0.99 5.30 -6.59
C ARG A 15 -0.41 4.14 -7.36
N LYS A 16 0.81 4.31 -7.85
CA LYS A 16 1.43 3.25 -8.62
C LYS A 16 1.69 2.04 -7.77
N LEU A 17 2.16 2.25 -6.53
CA LEU A 17 2.41 1.13 -5.63
C LEU A 17 1.11 0.42 -5.27
N ALA A 18 0.05 1.18 -5.00
CA ALA A 18 -1.24 0.58 -4.70
C ALA A 18 -1.76 -0.23 -5.88
N SER A 19 -1.56 0.28 -7.08
CA SER A 19 -1.99 -0.40 -8.29
C SER A 19 -1.24 -1.72 -8.47
N ILE A 20 0.07 -1.71 -8.27
CA ILE A 20 0.86 -2.94 -8.39
C ILE A 20 0.47 -3.93 -7.32
N ALA A 21 0.26 -3.45 -6.10
CA ALA A 21 -0.06 -4.34 -4.98
C ALA A 21 -1.39 -5.05 -5.16
N THR A 22 -2.28 -4.51 -5.99
CA THR A 22 -3.59 -5.10 -6.21
C THR A 22 -3.77 -5.68 -7.61
N ASP A 23 -2.72 -5.65 -8.42
CA ASP A 23 -2.81 -6.11 -9.80
C ASP A 23 -2.59 -7.61 -9.86
N MET A 24 -3.66 -8.34 -10.12
CA MET A 24 -3.58 -9.80 -10.18
C MET A 24 -2.79 -10.31 -11.37
N GLN A 25 -2.46 -9.42 -12.33
CA GLN A 25 -1.61 -9.79 -13.45
C GLN A 25 -0.15 -9.82 -13.04
N MET A 26 0.19 -9.15 -11.95
CA MET A 26 1.55 -9.17 -11.44
C MET A 26 1.77 -10.42 -10.63
N THR A 27 3.03 -10.82 -10.48
CA THR A 27 3.35 -11.96 -9.64
C THR A 27 3.14 -11.58 -8.18
N GLY A 28 2.96 -12.60 -7.34
CA GLY A 28 2.85 -12.34 -5.90
C GLY A 28 4.08 -11.66 -5.35
N LYS A 29 5.25 -11.98 -5.92
CA LYS A 29 6.49 -11.34 -5.49
C LYS A 29 6.48 -9.85 -5.77
N MET A 30 5.98 -9.45 -6.93
CA MET A 30 5.91 -8.04 -7.27
C MET A 30 4.89 -7.31 -6.40
N ARG A 31 3.77 -7.95 -6.14
CA ARG A 31 2.77 -7.33 -5.26
C ARG A 31 3.31 -7.15 -3.85
N SER A 32 4.02 -8.16 -3.36
CA SER A 32 4.60 -8.07 -2.01
C SER A 32 5.67 -7.00 -1.95
N HIS A 33 6.45 -6.87 -3.02
CA HIS A 33 7.46 -5.83 -3.06
C HIS A 33 6.81 -4.45 -2.99
N ALA A 34 5.68 -4.26 -3.68
CA ALA A 34 4.97 -2.99 -3.61
C ALA A 34 4.47 -2.72 -2.19
N VAL A 35 4.01 -3.76 -1.49
CA VAL A 35 3.57 -3.60 -0.11
C VAL A 35 4.74 -3.18 0.77
N ASP A 36 5.90 -3.78 0.56
CA ASP A 36 7.09 -3.39 1.33
C ASP A 36 7.47 -1.95 1.07
N GLN A 37 7.39 -1.52 -0.18
CA GLN A 37 7.70 -0.13 -0.52
C GLN A 37 6.73 0.84 0.15
N LEU A 38 5.47 0.49 0.23
CA LEU A 38 4.50 1.32 0.94
C LEU A 38 4.90 1.45 2.42
N GLY A 39 5.35 0.35 3.01
CA GLY A 39 5.83 0.39 4.37
C GLY A 39 7.04 1.27 4.55
N GLU A 40 7.94 1.26 3.55
CA GLU A 40 9.13 2.09 3.59
C GLU A 40 8.80 3.58 3.52
N ILE A 41 7.81 3.93 2.71
CA ILE A 41 7.37 5.31 2.62
C ILE A 41 6.86 5.79 3.96
N GLY A 42 6.10 4.96 4.65
CA GLY A 42 5.74 5.19 6.04
C GLY A 42 4.88 6.40 6.33
N SER A 43 4.28 7.00 5.33
CA SER A 43 3.44 8.16 5.54
C SER A 43 2.05 7.74 6.02
N HIS A 44 1.28 8.71 6.48
CA HIS A 44 -0.10 8.44 6.88
C HIS A 44 -0.89 7.90 5.69
N GLU A 45 -0.65 8.46 4.52
CA GLU A 45 -1.36 8.02 3.32
C GLU A 45 -0.96 6.59 2.94
N ALA A 46 0.33 6.25 3.11
CA ALA A 46 0.75 4.88 2.86
C ALA A 46 0.07 3.92 3.84
N LEU A 47 -0.09 4.36 5.10
CA LEU A 47 -0.80 3.55 6.09
C LEU A 47 -2.22 3.27 5.62
N LEU A 48 -2.92 4.28 5.13
CA LEU A 48 -4.29 4.08 4.67
C LEU A 48 -4.36 3.12 3.49
N VAL A 49 -3.39 3.21 2.58
CA VAL A 49 -3.33 2.28 1.45
C VAL A 49 -3.11 0.86 1.97
N LEU A 50 -2.19 0.69 2.92
CA LEU A 50 -1.94 -0.64 3.46
C LEU A 50 -3.17 -1.21 4.16
N LEU A 51 -3.91 -0.39 4.87
CA LEU A 51 -5.13 -0.86 5.53
C LEU A 51 -6.19 -1.28 4.51
N ASN A 52 -6.25 -0.59 3.37
CA ASN A 52 -7.14 -1.02 2.30
C ASN A 52 -6.72 -2.37 1.74
N LEU A 53 -5.43 -2.63 1.67
CA LEU A 53 -4.95 -3.93 1.20
C LEU A 53 -5.31 -5.03 2.18
N VAL A 54 -5.23 -4.75 3.47
CA VAL A 54 -5.61 -5.73 4.48
C VAL A 54 -7.07 -6.15 4.29
N ALA A 55 -7.91 -5.21 3.89
CA ALA A 55 -9.33 -5.45 3.73
C ALA A 55 -9.70 -6.02 2.36
N ASN A 56 -8.74 -6.13 1.46
CA ASN A 56 -9.01 -6.55 0.10
C ASN A 56 -9.00 -8.08 0.01
N ASP A 57 -10.18 -8.66 -0.06
CA ASP A 57 -10.30 -10.12 -0.04
C ASP A 57 -9.91 -10.79 -1.35
N LYS A 58 -9.54 -10.02 -2.37
CA LYS A 58 -9.00 -10.59 -3.58
C LYS A 58 -7.54 -10.96 -3.41
N LEU A 59 -6.87 -10.38 -2.42
CA LEU A 59 -5.49 -10.73 -2.14
C LEU A 59 -5.44 -11.99 -1.30
N ASN A 60 -4.36 -12.75 -1.43
CA ASN A 60 -4.24 -13.95 -0.63
C ASN A 60 -3.86 -13.57 0.80
N VAL A 61 -3.90 -14.56 1.67
CA VAL A 61 -3.68 -14.34 3.10
C VAL A 61 -2.31 -13.78 3.37
N GLU A 62 -1.29 -14.31 2.69
CA GLU A 62 0.06 -13.85 2.93
C GLU A 62 0.23 -12.38 2.59
N GLU A 63 -0.41 -11.96 1.51
CA GLU A 63 -0.29 -10.56 1.10
C GLU A 63 -1.02 -9.64 2.05
N ARG A 64 -2.18 -10.07 2.53
CA ARG A 64 -2.92 -9.27 3.50
C ARG A 64 -2.19 -9.21 4.83
N ASP A 65 -1.58 -10.32 5.25
CA ASP A 65 -0.81 -10.34 6.48
C ASP A 65 0.40 -9.43 6.39
N LEU A 66 1.06 -9.42 5.24
CA LEU A 66 2.20 -8.55 5.06
C LEU A 66 1.77 -7.08 5.12
N ALA A 67 0.64 -6.76 4.50
CA ALA A 67 0.12 -5.40 4.55
C ALA A 67 -0.18 -4.98 5.98
N LEU A 68 -0.75 -5.87 6.78
CA LEU A 68 -1.03 -5.57 8.17
C LEU A 68 0.26 -5.35 8.95
N LYS A 69 1.26 -6.18 8.70
CA LYS A 69 2.53 -6.05 9.38
C LYS A 69 3.17 -4.71 9.08
N ARG A 70 3.16 -4.32 7.80
CA ARG A 70 3.75 -3.04 7.43
C ARG A 70 2.95 -1.87 8.00
N ALA A 71 1.63 -2.00 8.05
CA ALA A 71 0.80 -0.96 8.65
C ALA A 71 1.13 -0.79 10.13
N ARG A 72 1.32 -1.89 10.85
CA ARG A 72 1.69 -1.82 12.25
C ARG A 72 3.04 -1.16 12.43
N ASP A 73 3.98 -1.44 11.53
CA ASP A 73 5.30 -0.83 11.62
C ASP A 73 5.21 0.68 11.50
N ILE A 74 4.35 1.16 10.62
CA ILE A 74 4.19 2.60 10.46
C ILE A 74 3.62 3.21 11.74
N VAL A 75 2.62 2.57 12.32
CA VAL A 75 2.00 3.08 13.54
C VAL A 75 3.04 3.13 14.67
N LYS A 76 3.84 2.09 14.78
CA LYS A 76 4.84 2.06 15.84
C LYS A 76 5.87 3.15 15.66
N LYS A 77 6.32 3.39 14.43
CA LYS A 77 7.32 4.40 14.19
C LYS A 77 6.78 5.80 14.37
N GLY A 78 5.51 5.96 14.14
CA GLY A 78 4.90 7.26 14.22
C GLY A 78 4.66 7.74 15.63
N ARG A 79 4.96 6.91 16.64
CA ARG A 79 4.73 7.29 18.03
C ARG A 79 5.96 7.94 18.65
#